data_0de2a7fa5bd9280947eddb85ad3ec391
#
_entry.id   0de2a7fa5bd9280947eddb85ad3ec391
#
_cell.length_a   1.000
_cell.length_b   1.000
_cell.length_c   1.000
_cell.angle_alpha   90.00
_cell.angle_beta   90.00
_cell.angle_gamma   90.00
#
_symmetry.space_group_name_H-M   'P 1'
#
loop_
_entity.id
_entity.type
_entity.pdbx_description
1 polymer ?
#
loop_
_entity_poly.entity_id
_entity_poly.type
_entity_poly.pdbx_seq_one_letter_code
_entity_poly.pdbx_strand_id
1 'polypeptide(L)'
;MEIYPLGPCVLIDTAGFDDEGELGALRIEKTSLAAQKTELAIILFCGDEMVQELKWYNYFKKRQTPVIPVLGKADLYTQEQKEYLIQMIQKNTGETVCPVSSETGEGIRKLKELLTEKIPEGYGNRMITGNLVSKDDLVLLVMPQDIQAPKGRLILPQVQTLRELLDKRCLIMSV
;
A
#
# COMPACT_ATOMS: atom_id res chain seq x y z
N MET A 1 1.79 -6.42 6.42
CA MET A 1 3.07 -7.05 5.99
C MET A 1 4.21 -6.08 6.19
N GLU A 2 5.46 -6.54 6.16
CA GLU A 2 6.63 -5.68 6.20
C GLU A 2 7.28 -5.63 4.81
N ILE A 3 7.57 -4.44 4.31
CA ILE A 3 8.24 -4.22 3.03
C ILE A 3 9.52 -3.45 3.32
N TYR A 4 10.69 -4.10 3.16
CA TYR A 4 11.97 -3.43 3.33
C TYR A 4 12.27 -2.53 2.11
N PRO A 5 12.73 -1.27 2.32
CA PRO A 5 13.03 -0.56 3.57
C PRO A 5 11.84 0.24 4.16
N LEU A 6 10.63 0.14 3.63
CA LEU A 6 9.46 0.92 4.06
C LEU A 6 8.99 0.61 5.48
N GLY A 7 9.28 -0.62 5.98
CA GLY A 7 8.78 -1.08 7.26
C GLY A 7 7.38 -1.68 7.19
N PRO A 8 6.60 -1.61 8.28
CA PRO A 8 5.29 -2.22 8.35
C PRO A 8 4.27 -1.49 7.47
N CYS A 9 3.62 -2.24 6.57
CA CYS A 9 2.60 -1.75 5.65
C CYS A 9 1.28 -2.49 5.88
N VAL A 10 0.18 -1.77 5.77
CA VAL A 10 -1.18 -2.34 5.72
C VAL A 10 -1.61 -2.39 4.25
N LEU A 11 -1.84 -3.59 3.74
CA LEU A 11 -2.45 -3.77 2.43
C LEU A 11 -3.97 -3.81 2.62
N ILE A 12 -4.66 -2.94 1.88
CA ILE A 12 -6.11 -2.89 1.85
C ILE A 12 -6.53 -3.43 0.49
N ASP A 13 -7.06 -4.64 0.48
CA ASP A 13 -7.68 -5.20 -0.72
C ASP A 13 -9.07 -4.60 -0.88
N THR A 14 -9.36 -4.15 -2.09
CA THR A 14 -10.66 -3.58 -2.44
C THR A 14 -11.43 -4.58 -3.30
N ALA A 15 -12.71 -4.78 -3.01
CA ALA A 15 -13.54 -5.62 -3.84
C ALA A 15 -13.55 -5.14 -5.30
N GLY A 16 -13.53 -6.07 -6.25
CA GLY A 16 -13.62 -5.77 -7.68
C GLY A 16 -14.82 -4.88 -8.01
N PHE A 17 -14.70 -4.07 -9.05
CA PHE A 17 -15.69 -3.05 -9.42
C PHE A 17 -16.81 -3.59 -10.32
N ASP A 18 -16.80 -4.91 -10.60
CA ASP A 18 -17.70 -5.56 -11.57
C ASP A 18 -19.03 -5.98 -10.96
N ASP A 19 -19.26 -5.72 -9.67
CA ASP A 19 -20.50 -6.12 -9.00
C ASP A 19 -21.61 -5.09 -9.24
N GLU A 20 -22.64 -5.49 -9.98
CA GLU A 20 -23.89 -4.75 -10.14
C GLU A 20 -24.86 -5.03 -8.99
N GLY A 21 -25.65 -4.02 -8.55
CA GLY A 21 -26.69 -4.16 -7.57
C GLY A 21 -26.43 -3.49 -6.22
N GLU A 22 -27.32 -3.70 -5.24
CA GLU A 22 -27.23 -3.07 -3.89
C GLU A 22 -25.96 -3.43 -3.13
N LEU A 23 -25.45 -4.64 -3.31
CA LEU A 23 -24.14 -5.08 -2.76
C LEU A 23 -22.97 -4.33 -3.40
N GLY A 24 -23.08 -3.97 -4.69
CA GLY A 24 -22.08 -3.15 -5.39
C GLY A 24 -21.97 -1.74 -4.79
N ALA A 25 -23.09 -1.10 -4.48
CA ALA A 25 -23.12 0.23 -3.87
C ALA A 25 -22.43 0.25 -2.49
N LEU A 26 -22.70 -0.72 -1.63
CA LEU A 26 -22.06 -0.86 -0.31
C LEU A 26 -20.55 -1.15 -0.43
N ARG A 27 -20.12 -1.88 -1.45
CA ARG A 27 -18.71 -2.17 -1.73
C ARG A 27 -17.98 -0.92 -2.22
N ILE A 28 -18.60 -0.14 -3.11
CA ILE A 28 -18.08 1.15 -3.58
C ILE A 28 -17.90 2.12 -2.40
N GLU A 29 -18.85 2.17 -1.48
CA GLU A 29 -18.75 3.01 -0.29
C GLU A 29 -17.57 2.57 0.60
N LYS A 30 -17.42 1.28 0.89
CA LYS A 30 -16.28 0.74 1.65
C LYS A 30 -14.95 0.99 0.95
N THR A 31 -14.88 0.80 -0.37
CA THR A 31 -13.70 1.11 -1.17
C THR A 31 -13.37 2.60 -1.13
N SER A 32 -14.40 3.47 -1.18
CA SER A 32 -14.20 4.92 -1.06
C SER A 32 -13.67 5.33 0.32
N LEU A 33 -14.15 4.71 1.39
CA LEU A 33 -13.63 4.92 2.75
C LEU A 33 -12.18 4.42 2.89
N ALA A 34 -11.87 3.26 2.32
CA ALA A 34 -10.51 2.74 2.27
C ALA A 34 -9.59 3.68 1.47
N ALA A 35 -10.05 4.16 0.32
CA ALA A 35 -9.32 5.08 -0.54
C ALA A 35 -9.00 6.42 0.14
N GLN A 36 -9.84 6.86 1.09
CA GLN A 36 -9.58 8.08 1.87
C GLN A 36 -8.36 7.94 2.79
N LYS A 37 -8.05 6.74 3.24
CA LYS A 37 -6.94 6.41 4.14
C LYS A 37 -5.71 5.88 3.37
N THR A 38 -5.83 5.74 2.07
CA THR A 38 -4.77 5.19 1.21
C THR A 38 -3.68 6.23 1.00
N GLU A 39 -2.47 5.84 1.28
CA GLU A 39 -1.27 6.66 1.17
C GLU A 39 -0.53 6.43 -0.15
N LEU A 40 -0.68 5.25 -0.71
CA LEU A 40 -0.22 4.87 -2.04
C LEU A 40 -1.18 3.84 -2.62
N ALA A 41 -1.62 4.04 -3.85
CA ALA A 41 -2.53 3.13 -4.53
C ALA A 41 -1.80 2.30 -5.59
N ILE A 42 -2.13 1.03 -5.67
CA ILE A 42 -1.78 0.16 -6.80
C ILE A 42 -3.05 -0.07 -7.60
N ILE A 43 -3.04 0.23 -8.88
CA ILE A 43 -4.18 -0.04 -9.77
C ILE A 43 -3.78 -1.12 -10.76
N LEU A 44 -4.52 -2.23 -10.70
CA LEU A 44 -4.31 -3.40 -11.55
C LEU A 44 -5.14 -3.25 -12.82
N PHE A 45 -4.46 -3.18 -13.95
CA PHE A 45 -5.05 -3.22 -15.29
C PHE A 45 -4.97 -4.65 -15.83
N CYS A 46 -6.07 -5.17 -16.33
CA CYS A 46 -6.15 -6.51 -16.91
C CYS A 46 -6.93 -6.42 -18.24
N GLY A 47 -6.21 -6.44 -19.35
CA GLY A 47 -6.82 -6.30 -20.68
C GLY A 47 -6.90 -4.87 -21.19
N ASP A 48 -7.70 -4.66 -22.22
CA ASP A 48 -7.87 -3.39 -22.94
C ASP A 48 -9.05 -2.54 -22.45
N GLU A 49 -10.01 -3.13 -21.78
CA GLU A 49 -11.08 -2.40 -21.07
C GLU A 49 -10.53 -1.81 -19.78
N MET A 50 -10.33 -0.47 -19.75
CA MET A 50 -9.65 0.22 -18.65
C MET A 50 -10.52 1.32 -18.02
N VAL A 51 -11.82 1.31 -18.27
CA VAL A 51 -12.72 2.42 -17.89
C VAL A 51 -12.77 2.61 -16.37
N GLN A 52 -12.88 1.53 -15.62
CA GLN A 52 -13.01 1.58 -14.17
C GLN A 52 -11.65 1.91 -13.52
N GLU A 53 -10.58 1.29 -13.99
CA GLU A 53 -9.22 1.53 -13.52
C GLU A 53 -8.81 2.98 -13.73
N LEU A 54 -9.10 3.56 -14.90
CA LEU A 54 -8.82 4.96 -15.20
C LEU A 54 -9.68 5.92 -14.34
N LYS A 55 -10.91 5.54 -14.00
CA LYS A 55 -11.75 6.32 -13.08
C LYS A 55 -11.11 6.40 -11.69
N TRP A 56 -10.61 5.29 -11.16
CA TRP A 56 -9.91 5.24 -9.87
C TRP A 56 -8.54 5.91 -9.93
N TYR A 57 -7.80 5.74 -11.03
CA TYR A 57 -6.57 6.46 -11.25
C TYR A 57 -6.79 7.97 -11.13
N ASN A 58 -7.79 8.49 -11.83
CA ASN A 58 -8.14 9.91 -11.79
C ASN A 58 -8.62 10.37 -10.40
N TYR A 59 -9.33 9.50 -9.67
CA TYR A 59 -9.74 9.76 -8.30
C TYR A 59 -8.53 9.97 -7.38
N PHE A 60 -7.56 9.06 -7.38
CA PHE A 60 -6.34 9.17 -6.58
C PHE A 60 -5.46 10.34 -7.03
N LYS A 61 -5.36 10.57 -8.33
CA LYS A 61 -4.59 11.69 -8.89
C LYS A 61 -5.13 13.03 -8.41
N LYS A 62 -6.45 13.23 -8.40
CA LYS A 62 -7.09 14.45 -7.86
C LYS A 62 -6.80 14.66 -6.38
N ARG A 63 -6.59 13.61 -5.64
CA ARG A 63 -6.24 13.65 -4.20
C ARG A 63 -4.74 13.76 -3.94
N GLN A 64 -3.94 13.82 -4.99
CA GLN A 64 -2.48 13.81 -4.91
C GLN A 64 -1.92 12.55 -4.22
N THR A 65 -2.69 11.46 -4.19
CA THR A 65 -2.23 10.17 -3.71
C THR A 65 -1.36 9.53 -4.80
N PRO A 66 -0.11 9.11 -4.50
CA PRO A 66 0.73 8.41 -5.47
C PRO A 66 0.05 7.15 -5.98
N VAL A 67 0.17 6.89 -7.27
CA VAL A 67 -0.41 5.71 -7.92
C VAL A 67 0.66 4.95 -8.68
N ILE A 68 0.63 3.63 -8.58
CA ILE A 68 1.44 2.73 -9.40
C ILE A 68 0.47 1.95 -10.29
N PRO A 69 0.43 2.23 -11.60
CA PRO A 69 -0.29 1.40 -12.54
C PRO A 69 0.47 0.09 -12.79
N VAL A 70 -0.24 -1.01 -12.69
CA VAL A 70 0.30 -2.36 -12.82
C VAL A 70 -0.49 -3.11 -13.89
N LEU A 71 0.21 -3.71 -14.85
CA LEU A 71 -0.39 -4.68 -15.76
C LEU A 71 -0.38 -6.05 -15.08
N GLY A 72 -1.54 -6.49 -14.60
CA GLY A 72 -1.71 -7.80 -13.96
C GLY A 72 -1.75 -8.95 -14.96
N LYS A 73 -1.58 -10.19 -14.45
CA LYS A 73 -1.62 -11.41 -15.24
C LYS A 73 -0.68 -11.37 -16.47
N ALA A 74 0.52 -10.81 -16.27
CA ALA A 74 1.49 -10.61 -17.36
C ALA A 74 1.88 -11.90 -18.07
N ASP A 75 1.79 -13.05 -17.41
CA ASP A 75 2.01 -14.39 -17.95
C ASP A 75 1.05 -14.80 -19.04
N LEU A 76 -0.16 -14.22 -19.09
CA LEU A 76 -1.20 -14.57 -20.09
C LEU A 76 -1.02 -13.82 -21.41
N TYR A 77 -0.14 -12.82 -21.49
CA TYR A 77 0.04 -12.00 -22.69
C TYR A 77 1.33 -12.36 -23.42
N THR A 78 1.28 -12.33 -24.75
CA THR A 78 2.50 -12.36 -25.58
C THR A 78 3.32 -11.08 -25.37
N GLN A 79 4.58 -11.08 -25.77
CA GLN A 79 5.42 -9.90 -25.62
C GLN A 79 4.84 -8.67 -26.35
N GLU A 80 4.32 -8.86 -27.55
CA GLU A 80 3.67 -7.81 -28.35
C GLU A 80 2.42 -7.25 -27.66
N GLN A 81 1.60 -8.13 -27.07
CA GLN A 81 0.41 -7.73 -26.32
C GLN A 81 0.78 -6.97 -25.04
N LYS A 82 1.82 -7.41 -24.31
CA LYS A 82 2.35 -6.68 -23.13
C LYS A 82 2.76 -5.26 -23.50
N GLU A 83 3.56 -5.12 -24.55
CA GLU A 83 4.05 -3.82 -25.01
C GLU A 83 2.90 -2.89 -25.43
N TYR A 84 1.92 -3.39 -26.16
CA TYR A 84 0.72 -2.66 -26.54
C TYR A 84 -0.08 -2.18 -25.33
N LEU A 85 -0.39 -3.06 -24.39
CA LEU A 85 -1.14 -2.74 -23.18
C LEU A 85 -0.38 -1.74 -22.29
N ILE A 86 0.92 -1.91 -22.11
CA ILE A 86 1.77 -0.98 -21.38
C ILE A 86 1.72 0.41 -22.01
N GLN A 87 1.87 0.51 -23.34
CA GLN A 87 1.79 1.79 -24.04
C GLN A 87 0.42 2.44 -23.89
N MET A 88 -0.67 1.66 -23.97
CA MET A 88 -2.02 2.16 -23.73
C MET A 88 -2.19 2.73 -22.33
N ILE A 89 -1.77 1.99 -21.30
CA ILE A 89 -1.86 2.44 -19.90
C ILE A 89 -1.00 3.70 -19.70
N GLN A 90 0.24 3.70 -20.20
CA GLN A 90 1.14 4.86 -20.11
C GLN A 90 0.56 6.10 -20.78
N LYS A 91 -0.05 5.97 -21.95
CA LYS A 91 -0.68 7.07 -22.68
C LYS A 91 -1.82 7.69 -21.85
N ASN A 92 -2.59 6.89 -21.14
CA ASN A 92 -3.74 7.36 -20.36
C ASN A 92 -3.38 7.86 -18.97
N THR A 93 -2.29 7.35 -18.37
CA THR A 93 -1.90 7.68 -16.99
C THR A 93 -0.72 8.65 -16.92
N GLY A 94 0.16 8.64 -17.91
CA GLY A 94 1.44 9.37 -17.88
C GLY A 94 2.48 8.76 -16.93
N GLU A 95 2.23 7.56 -16.40
CA GLU A 95 3.07 6.90 -15.39
C GLU A 95 3.77 5.67 -15.97
N THR A 96 4.88 5.27 -15.36
CA THR A 96 5.54 4.00 -15.70
C THR A 96 4.70 2.82 -15.23
N VAL A 97 4.44 1.89 -16.13
CA VAL A 97 3.65 0.67 -15.84
C VAL A 97 4.56 -0.48 -15.47
N CYS A 98 4.17 -1.22 -14.43
CA CYS A 98 4.88 -2.42 -13.98
C CYS A 98 4.07 -3.66 -14.37
N PRO A 99 4.52 -4.48 -15.33
CA PRO A 99 3.91 -5.77 -15.59
C PRO A 99 4.22 -6.74 -14.44
N VAL A 100 3.20 -7.46 -13.96
CA VAL A 100 3.35 -8.46 -12.90
C VAL A 100 2.52 -9.72 -13.18
N SER A 101 3.02 -10.84 -12.71
CA SER A 101 2.28 -12.10 -12.61
C SER A 101 2.36 -12.65 -11.20
N SER A 102 1.24 -12.92 -10.59
CA SER A 102 1.17 -13.61 -9.29
C SER A 102 1.48 -15.10 -9.42
N GLU A 103 1.26 -15.67 -10.60
CA GLU A 103 1.52 -17.09 -10.88
C GLU A 103 3.02 -17.38 -10.99
N THR A 104 3.73 -16.57 -11.77
CA THR A 104 5.15 -16.78 -12.06
C THR A 104 6.08 -15.99 -11.13
N GLY A 105 5.56 -14.98 -10.44
CA GLY A 105 6.36 -14.02 -9.67
C GLY A 105 7.04 -12.94 -10.52
N GLU A 106 6.79 -12.92 -11.84
CA GLU A 106 7.32 -11.87 -12.73
C GLU A 106 6.95 -10.48 -12.23
N GLY A 107 7.90 -9.56 -12.21
CA GLY A 107 7.70 -8.15 -11.88
C GLY A 107 7.49 -7.82 -10.40
N ILE A 108 7.30 -8.80 -9.51
CA ILE A 108 7.01 -8.55 -8.07
C ILE A 108 8.16 -7.79 -7.39
N ARG A 109 9.43 -8.12 -7.71
CA ARG A 109 10.58 -7.41 -7.16
C ARG A 109 10.58 -5.94 -7.60
N LYS A 110 10.34 -5.69 -8.88
CA LYS A 110 10.28 -4.34 -9.44
C LYS A 110 9.11 -3.53 -8.86
N LEU A 111 7.97 -4.18 -8.63
CA LEU A 111 6.84 -3.53 -7.95
C LEU A 111 7.21 -3.09 -6.53
N LYS A 112 7.94 -3.91 -5.76
CA LYS A 112 8.43 -3.53 -4.41
C LYS A 112 9.40 -2.35 -4.45
N GLU A 113 10.28 -2.30 -5.44
CA GLU A 113 11.19 -1.16 -5.68
C GLU A 113 10.39 0.12 -5.96
N LEU A 114 9.41 0.05 -6.87
CA LEU A 114 8.52 1.18 -7.19
C LEU A 114 7.69 1.66 -6.00
N LEU A 115 7.23 0.75 -5.14
CA LEU A 115 6.55 1.11 -3.89
C LEU A 115 7.46 1.97 -3.01
N THR A 116 8.73 1.61 -2.91
CA THR A 116 9.71 2.36 -2.12
C THR A 116 9.99 3.74 -2.72
N GLU A 117 10.09 3.84 -4.04
CA GLU A 117 10.37 5.09 -4.74
C GLU A 117 9.19 6.08 -4.72
N LYS A 118 7.95 5.56 -4.79
CA LYS A 118 6.74 6.39 -4.90
C LYS A 118 6.20 6.86 -3.55
N ILE A 119 6.65 6.29 -2.45
CA ILE A 119 6.24 6.78 -1.13
C ILE A 119 6.90 8.13 -0.88
N PRO A 120 6.14 9.18 -0.50
CA PRO A 120 6.69 10.49 -0.20
C PRO A 120 7.79 10.43 0.85
N GLU A 121 8.86 11.20 0.65
CA GLU A 121 9.92 11.35 1.64
C GLU A 121 9.33 11.80 2.99
N GLY A 122 9.72 11.12 4.06
CA GLY A 122 9.20 11.38 5.41
C GLY A 122 8.08 10.44 5.86
N TYR A 123 7.57 9.57 4.99
CA TYR A 123 6.53 8.62 5.37
C TYR A 123 7.03 7.57 6.37
N GLY A 124 8.28 7.12 6.25
CA GLY A 124 8.92 6.21 7.20
C GLY A 124 9.44 6.90 8.46
N ASN A 125 9.49 8.23 8.47
CA ASN A 125 10.11 9.04 9.53
C ASN A 125 9.08 9.82 10.38
N ARG A 126 7.80 9.49 10.32
CA ARG A 126 6.86 10.06 11.31
C ARG A 126 7.18 9.47 12.68
N MET A 127 8.03 10.19 13.40
CA MET A 127 8.33 9.86 14.79
C MET A 127 7.04 9.95 15.61
N ILE A 128 6.68 8.87 16.27
CA ILE A 128 5.52 8.83 17.18
C ILE A 128 5.88 9.54 18.46
N THR A 129 7.07 9.26 18.99
CA THR A 129 7.57 9.86 20.22
C THR A 129 8.28 11.20 19.98
N GLY A 130 8.65 11.52 18.73
CA GLY A 130 9.31 12.78 18.38
C GLY A 130 10.49 13.09 19.30
N ASN A 131 10.48 14.27 19.96
CA ASN A 131 11.51 14.71 20.90
C ASN A 131 11.16 14.39 22.36
N LEU A 132 10.11 13.60 22.62
CA LEU A 132 9.69 13.25 23.99
C LEU A 132 10.67 12.32 24.70
N VAL A 133 11.45 11.56 23.94
CA VAL A 133 12.40 10.59 24.45
C VAL A 133 13.74 10.67 23.73
N SER A 134 14.80 10.41 24.47
CA SER A 134 16.18 10.42 24.01
C SER A 134 16.86 9.08 24.32
N LYS A 135 18.07 8.89 23.80
CA LYS A 135 18.91 7.74 24.10
C LYS A 135 19.06 7.54 25.60
N ASP A 136 19.00 6.28 26.05
CA ASP A 136 19.16 5.83 27.44
C ASP A 136 17.98 6.19 28.37
N ASP A 137 16.91 6.84 27.86
CA ASP A 137 15.69 7.07 28.63
C ASP A 137 14.96 5.76 28.92
N LEU A 138 14.37 5.69 30.14
CA LEU A 138 13.49 4.59 30.53
C LEU A 138 12.04 4.91 30.14
N VAL A 139 11.48 4.11 29.25
CA VAL A 139 10.13 4.31 28.73
C VAL A 139 9.22 3.16 29.15
N LEU A 140 8.12 3.50 29.84
CA LEU A 140 7.07 2.54 30.16
C LEU A 140 5.96 2.62 29.10
N LEU A 141 5.78 1.54 28.33
CA LEU A 141 4.69 1.41 27.36
C LEU A 141 3.52 0.68 28.00
N VAL A 142 2.42 1.40 28.15
CA VAL A 142 1.13 0.80 28.56
C VAL A 142 0.35 0.47 27.27
N MET A 143 0.29 -0.83 26.96
CA MET A 143 -0.31 -1.29 25.70
C MET A 143 -1.58 -2.10 25.98
N PRO A 144 -2.78 -1.50 25.75
CA PRO A 144 -4.02 -2.26 25.91
C PRO A 144 -4.06 -3.41 24.90
N GLN A 145 -4.57 -4.57 25.34
CA GLN A 145 -4.86 -5.67 24.42
C GLN A 145 -6.05 -5.26 23.54
N ASP A 146 -5.80 -5.15 22.25
CA ASP A 146 -6.86 -4.91 21.27
C ASP A 146 -7.55 -6.24 20.94
N ILE A 147 -8.86 -6.29 21.17
CA ILE A 147 -9.70 -7.48 20.88
C ILE A 147 -9.67 -7.84 19.39
N GLN A 148 -9.40 -6.85 18.52
CA GLN A 148 -9.30 -7.05 17.07
C GLN A 148 -7.89 -7.51 16.63
N ALA A 149 -6.90 -7.46 17.51
CA ALA A 149 -5.56 -7.93 17.18
C ALA A 149 -5.53 -9.48 17.11
N PRO A 150 -4.84 -10.08 16.14
CA PRO A 150 -4.61 -11.51 16.14
C PRO A 150 -3.89 -11.95 17.43
N LYS A 151 -4.31 -13.09 17.99
CA LYS A 151 -3.71 -13.62 19.23
C LYS A 151 -2.17 -13.66 19.15
N GLY A 152 -1.51 -13.09 20.15
CA GLY A 152 -0.06 -13.06 20.25
C GLY A 152 0.65 -12.06 19.34
N ARG A 153 -0.07 -11.11 18.74
CA ARG A 153 0.51 -10.06 17.90
C ARG A 153 0.18 -8.68 18.44
N LEU A 154 1.13 -7.78 18.30
CA LEU A 154 0.94 -6.35 18.55
C LEU A 154 0.24 -5.71 17.34
N ILE A 155 -0.58 -4.70 17.57
CA ILE A 155 -1.14 -3.87 16.50
C ILE A 155 -0.04 -2.94 15.92
N LEU A 156 -0.25 -2.48 14.69
CA LEU A 156 0.75 -1.70 13.97
C LEU A 156 1.30 -0.50 14.75
N PRO A 157 0.50 0.36 15.39
CA PRO A 157 1.01 1.48 16.18
C PRO A 157 1.93 1.04 17.33
N GLN A 158 1.62 -0.07 18.00
CA GLN A 158 2.46 -0.62 19.07
C GLN A 158 3.82 -1.08 18.54
N VAL A 159 3.82 -1.77 17.38
CA VAL A 159 5.06 -2.22 16.73
C VAL A 159 5.91 -1.03 16.28
N GLN A 160 5.29 0.00 15.69
CA GLN A 160 6.00 1.20 15.24
C GLN A 160 6.62 1.97 16.41
N THR A 161 5.87 2.14 17.49
CA THR A 161 6.38 2.82 18.71
C THR A 161 7.56 2.08 19.32
N LEU A 162 7.43 0.74 19.47
CA LEU A 162 8.52 -0.10 19.97
C LEU A 162 9.77 0.02 19.10
N ARG A 163 9.62 -0.04 17.78
CA ARG A 163 10.74 0.06 16.84
C ARG A 163 11.43 1.41 16.95
N GLU A 164 10.67 2.52 16.99
CA GLU A 164 11.22 3.86 17.14
C GLU A 164 12.03 4.00 18.45
N LEU A 165 11.52 3.46 19.56
CA LEU A 165 12.21 3.52 20.84
C LEU A 165 13.50 2.67 20.84
N LEU A 166 13.49 1.51 20.16
CA LEU A 166 14.69 0.68 19.99
C LEU A 166 15.74 1.39 19.12
N ASP A 167 15.31 2.04 18.03
CA ASP A 167 16.18 2.81 17.15
C ASP A 167 16.81 4.00 17.89
N LYS A 168 16.07 4.61 18.82
CA LYS A 168 16.56 5.65 19.72
C LYS A 168 17.41 5.13 20.87
N ARG A 169 17.54 3.82 21.01
CA ARG A 169 18.29 3.15 22.11
C ARG A 169 17.74 3.48 23.50
N CYS A 170 16.41 3.53 23.63
CA CYS A 170 15.74 3.66 24.93
C CYS A 170 15.68 2.32 25.65
N LEU A 171 15.56 2.36 26.99
CA LEU A 171 15.21 1.22 27.82
C LEU A 171 13.69 1.10 27.86
N ILE A 172 13.14 -0.05 27.45
CA ILE A 172 11.69 -0.21 27.26
C ILE A 172 11.15 -1.23 28.25
N MET A 173 10.14 -0.83 29.00
CA MET A 173 9.28 -1.71 29.78
C MET A 173 7.88 -1.69 29.18
N SER A 174 7.23 -2.84 29.05
CA SER A 174 5.85 -2.96 28.53
C SER A 174 4.94 -3.65 29.54
N VAL A 175 3.72 -3.16 29.69
CA VAL A 175 2.65 -3.71 30.52
C VAL A 175 1.33 -3.68 29.78
#